data_f8f8b90d47e5ce2ec052f5946d165323
#
_entry.id   f8f8b90d47e5ce2ec052f5946d165323
#
_cell.length_a   1.000
_cell.length_b   1.000
_cell.length_c   1.000
_cell.angle_alpha   90.00
_cell.angle_beta   90.00
_cell.angle_gamma   90.00
#
_symmetry.space_group_name_H-M   'P 1'
#
loop_
_entity.id
_entity.type
_entity.pdbx_description
1 polymer ?
#
loop_
_entity_poly.entity_id
_entity_poly.type
_entity_poly.pdbx_seq_one_letter_code
_entity_poly.pdbx_strand_id
1 'polypeptide(L)'
;MHYAEIKTCDIANGPGVRTSLFVSGCTHRCKGCFNEIAWDFNYGRDFTDDTIKEIIDSLAPDYVTGLTLLGGEPFEHSNQQGLLPLMREVRRIYPDLSIWCFTGYLFDKDIVGRMCNEWKETKEMLQYIDVIVDGKFEEDKKDMMLQFKGSSNQRTILVKESLESGNIVLLYD
;
A
#
# COMPACT_ATOMS: atom_id res chain seq x y z
N MET A 1 2.12 -8.76 12.76
CA MET A 1 1.62 -8.73 11.36
C MET A 1 2.05 -10.00 10.62
N HIS A 2 1.16 -10.52 9.79
CA HIS A 2 1.46 -11.59 8.84
C HIS A 2 1.44 -11.03 7.42
N TYR A 3 2.04 -11.76 6.49
CA TYR A 3 2.00 -11.43 5.07
C TYR A 3 1.76 -12.69 4.23
N ALA A 4 1.05 -12.50 3.13
CA ALA A 4 0.70 -13.61 2.23
C ALA A 4 1.82 -13.93 1.25
N GLU A 5 2.45 -12.89 0.68
CA GLU A 5 3.41 -13.04 -0.40
C GLU A 5 4.32 -11.83 -0.52
N ILE A 6 5.56 -12.06 -0.96
CA ILE A 6 6.47 -11.05 -1.50
C ILE A 6 6.67 -11.39 -2.97
N LYS A 7 6.31 -10.46 -3.86
CA LYS A 7 6.50 -10.64 -5.30
C LYS A 7 7.57 -9.69 -5.80
N THR A 8 8.71 -10.26 -6.18
CA THR A 8 9.80 -9.47 -6.79
C THR A 8 9.57 -9.33 -8.29
N CYS A 9 10.17 -8.32 -8.89
CA CYS A 9 10.03 -8.03 -10.33
C CYS A 9 8.56 -7.90 -10.76
N ASP A 10 7.75 -7.29 -9.93
CA ASP A 10 6.32 -7.08 -10.20
C ASP A 10 6.13 -5.84 -11.09
N ILE A 11 5.41 -6.01 -12.20
CA ILE A 11 5.09 -4.93 -13.14
C ILE A 11 3.59 -4.58 -13.12
N ALA A 12 2.79 -5.28 -12.32
CA ALA A 12 1.33 -5.14 -12.33
C ALA A 12 0.79 -4.12 -11.31
N ASN A 13 1.54 -3.82 -10.26
CA ASN A 13 1.06 -3.04 -9.12
C ASN A 13 1.83 -1.73 -8.93
N GLY A 14 1.87 -0.93 -9.96
CA GLY A 14 2.54 0.35 -10.00
C GLY A 14 3.54 0.44 -11.15
N PRO A 15 4.09 1.63 -11.42
CA PRO A 15 4.97 1.84 -12.56
C PRO A 15 6.35 1.20 -12.35
N GLY A 16 6.95 0.78 -13.46
CA GLY A 16 8.28 0.19 -13.47
C GLY A 16 8.31 -1.23 -12.92
N VAL A 17 9.49 -1.66 -12.47
CA VAL A 17 9.69 -2.97 -11.84
C VAL A 17 9.76 -2.77 -10.33
N ARG A 18 8.92 -3.50 -9.59
CA ARG A 18 8.71 -3.25 -8.18
C ARG A 18 8.82 -4.52 -7.36
N THR A 19 9.08 -4.36 -6.06
CA THR A 19 8.80 -5.40 -5.08
C THR A 19 7.46 -5.09 -4.45
N SER A 20 6.55 -6.07 -4.47
CA SER A 20 5.21 -5.93 -3.90
C SER A 20 5.06 -6.83 -2.68
N LEU A 21 4.65 -6.23 -1.56
CA LEU A 21 4.37 -6.93 -0.31
C LEU A 21 2.86 -7.02 -0.12
N PHE A 22 2.36 -8.26 -0.09
CA PHE A 22 0.95 -8.56 0.13
C PHE A 22 0.75 -8.87 1.61
N VAL A 23 0.27 -7.89 2.37
CA VAL A 23 -0.01 -8.07 3.81
C VAL A 23 -1.28 -8.88 4.04
N SER A 24 -1.41 -9.50 5.20
CA SER A 24 -2.60 -10.23 5.63
C SER A 24 -3.41 -9.41 6.63
N GLY A 25 -4.73 -9.60 6.59
CA GLY A 25 -5.68 -8.87 7.43
C GLY A 25 -6.41 -7.77 6.68
N CYS A 26 -7.73 -7.88 6.62
CA CYS A 26 -8.59 -6.89 5.98
C CYS A 26 -10.01 -7.01 6.51
N THR A 27 -10.57 -5.91 7.00
CA THR A 27 -11.94 -5.88 7.51
C THR A 27 -12.96 -5.37 6.49
N HIS A 28 -12.53 -4.95 5.30
CA HIS A 28 -13.42 -4.40 4.27
C HIS A 28 -14.42 -5.40 3.71
N ARG A 29 -13.97 -6.63 3.45
CA ARG A 29 -14.77 -7.73 2.90
C ARG A 29 -15.52 -7.33 1.63
N CYS A 30 -14.79 -6.75 0.67
CA CYS A 30 -15.35 -6.31 -0.60
C CYS A 30 -15.90 -7.50 -1.39
N LYS A 31 -17.12 -7.34 -1.92
CA LYS A 31 -17.71 -8.32 -2.82
C LYS A 31 -16.86 -8.44 -4.10
N GLY A 32 -16.53 -9.66 -4.47
CA GLY A 32 -15.70 -9.91 -5.65
C GLY A 32 -14.21 -9.66 -5.46
N CYS A 33 -13.76 -9.51 -4.20
CA CYS A 33 -12.34 -9.36 -3.88
C CYS A 33 -11.56 -10.56 -4.44
N PHE A 34 -10.51 -10.27 -5.20
CA PHE A 34 -9.66 -11.32 -5.79
C PHE A 34 -8.70 -11.96 -4.79
N ASN A 35 -8.62 -11.44 -3.57
CA ASN A 35 -7.67 -11.89 -2.55
C ASN A 35 -8.34 -12.14 -1.19
N GLU A 36 -9.49 -12.83 -1.20
CA GLU A 36 -10.29 -13.08 0.01
C GLU A 36 -9.50 -13.83 1.10
N ILE A 37 -8.56 -14.69 0.71
CA ILE A 37 -7.75 -15.45 1.65
C ILE A 37 -6.92 -14.53 2.55
N ALA A 38 -6.57 -13.35 2.07
CA ALA A 38 -5.81 -12.36 2.83
C ALA A 38 -6.67 -11.55 3.82
N TRP A 39 -7.97 -11.80 3.92
CA TRP A 39 -8.80 -11.20 4.97
C TRP A 39 -8.40 -11.68 6.37
N ASP A 40 -7.91 -12.91 6.48
CA ASP A 40 -7.43 -13.48 7.73
C ASP A 40 -6.11 -12.83 8.15
N PHE A 41 -6.10 -12.21 9.32
CA PHE A 41 -4.90 -11.54 9.86
C PHE A 41 -3.74 -12.50 10.14
N ASN A 42 -4.02 -13.78 10.29
CA ASN A 42 -3.01 -14.82 10.56
C ASN A 42 -2.61 -15.61 9.31
N TYR A 43 -3.13 -15.22 8.15
CA TYR A 43 -2.79 -15.92 6.92
C TYR A 43 -1.34 -15.69 6.52
N GLY A 44 -0.68 -16.74 6.05
CA GLY A 44 0.68 -16.66 5.51
C GLY A 44 1.75 -16.78 6.59
N ARG A 45 2.75 -15.93 6.51
CA ARG A 45 3.96 -16.00 7.36
C ARG A 45 4.06 -14.84 8.30
N ASP A 46 4.80 -15.04 9.41
CA ASP A 46 5.16 -13.94 10.30
C ASP A 46 6.06 -12.94 9.59
N PHE A 47 5.74 -11.68 9.77
CA PHE A 47 6.56 -10.57 9.27
C PHE A 47 7.63 -10.27 10.33
N THR A 48 8.88 -10.60 10.01
CA THR A 48 10.01 -10.52 10.93
C THR A 48 11.08 -9.58 10.39
N ASP A 49 12.14 -9.35 11.17
CA ASP A 49 13.29 -8.58 10.73
C ASP A 49 13.98 -9.24 9.53
N ASP A 50 13.96 -10.57 9.44
CA ASP A 50 14.48 -11.30 8.27
C ASP A 50 13.64 -11.01 7.02
N THR A 51 12.32 -10.86 7.18
CA THR A 51 11.42 -10.48 6.10
C THR A 51 11.75 -9.07 5.59
N ILE A 52 11.99 -8.14 6.50
CA ILE A 52 12.41 -6.77 6.15
C ILE A 52 13.71 -6.82 5.34
N LYS A 53 14.69 -7.60 5.79
CA LYS A 53 15.96 -7.76 5.09
C LYS A 53 15.77 -8.32 3.68
N GLU A 54 14.92 -9.32 3.53
CA GLU A 54 14.60 -9.92 2.22
C GLU A 54 14.04 -8.87 1.25
N ILE A 55 13.12 -8.03 1.73
CA ILE A 55 12.54 -6.96 0.93
C ILE A 55 13.59 -5.91 0.57
N ILE A 56 14.39 -5.47 1.53
CA ILE A 56 15.46 -4.50 1.31
C ILE A 56 16.46 -5.02 0.26
N ASP A 57 16.86 -6.27 0.35
CA ASP A 57 17.78 -6.88 -0.62
C ASP A 57 17.15 -6.95 -2.02
N SER A 58 15.84 -7.18 -2.10
CA SER A 58 15.12 -7.23 -3.38
C SER A 58 15.04 -5.87 -4.09
N LEU A 59 15.19 -4.78 -3.36
CA LEU A 59 15.14 -3.42 -3.90
C LEU A 59 16.51 -2.92 -4.41
N ALA A 60 17.58 -3.66 -4.16
CA ALA A 60 18.94 -3.25 -4.49
C ALA A 60 19.25 -3.14 -6.00
N PRO A 61 18.72 -3.99 -6.90
CA PRO A 61 19.04 -3.86 -8.32
C PRO A 61 18.61 -2.52 -8.90
N ASP A 62 19.44 -1.94 -9.77
CA ASP A 62 19.22 -0.62 -10.35
C ASP A 62 17.92 -0.49 -11.14
N TYR A 63 17.43 -1.60 -11.71
CA TYR A 63 16.18 -1.59 -12.48
C TYR A 63 14.91 -1.56 -11.61
N VAL A 64 15.02 -1.76 -10.29
CA VAL A 64 13.88 -1.72 -9.38
C VAL A 64 13.53 -0.27 -9.08
N THR A 65 12.28 0.11 -9.30
CA THR A 65 11.82 1.51 -9.16
C THR A 65 11.12 1.79 -7.85
N GLY A 66 10.71 0.79 -7.11
CA GLY A 66 10.05 1.03 -5.83
C GLY A 66 9.43 -0.19 -5.15
N LEU A 67 8.74 0.12 -4.07
CA LEU A 67 8.01 -0.82 -3.22
C LEU A 67 6.51 -0.55 -3.32
N THR A 68 5.73 -1.61 -3.42
CA THR A 68 4.26 -1.52 -3.36
C THR A 68 3.74 -2.32 -2.17
N LEU A 69 2.86 -1.70 -1.40
CA LEU A 69 2.17 -2.28 -0.24
C LEU A 69 0.70 -2.50 -0.60
N LEU A 70 0.25 -3.74 -0.51
CA LEU A 70 -1.12 -4.14 -0.85
C LEU A 70 -1.44 -5.48 -0.18
N GLY A 71 -2.42 -6.21 -0.69
CA GLY A 71 -2.78 -7.56 -0.24
C GLY A 71 -4.12 -7.55 0.46
N GLY A 72 -4.16 -7.72 1.80
CA GLY A 72 -5.27 -7.40 2.67
C GLY A 72 -5.41 -5.88 2.76
N GLU A 73 -5.26 -5.32 3.93
CA GLU A 73 -5.37 -3.88 4.13
C GLU A 73 -4.14 -3.32 4.85
N PRO A 74 -3.23 -2.60 4.15
CA PRO A 74 -2.07 -2.00 4.80
C PRO A 74 -2.39 -1.00 5.92
N PHE A 75 -3.54 -0.34 5.86
CA PHE A 75 -3.96 0.64 6.88
C PHE A 75 -4.77 0.04 8.03
N GLU A 76 -4.94 -1.28 8.12
CA GLU A 76 -5.33 -1.89 9.40
C GLU A 76 -4.29 -1.52 10.47
N HIS A 77 -4.71 -1.12 11.67
CA HIS A 77 -3.79 -0.55 12.66
C HIS A 77 -2.61 -1.47 12.98
N SER A 78 -2.88 -2.77 13.16
CA SER A 78 -1.80 -3.75 13.40
C SER A 78 -0.83 -3.86 12.23
N ASN A 79 -1.32 -3.70 11.01
CA ASN A 79 -0.47 -3.71 9.81
C ASN A 79 0.35 -2.42 9.70
N GLN A 80 -0.21 -1.27 10.07
CA GLN A 80 0.55 -0.02 10.14
C GLN A 80 1.76 -0.18 11.07
N GLN A 81 1.52 -0.72 12.26
CA GLN A 81 2.60 -0.96 13.24
C GLN A 81 3.68 -1.89 12.70
N GLY A 82 3.29 -2.93 11.97
CA GLY A 82 4.22 -3.89 11.38
C GLY A 82 5.00 -3.33 10.19
N LEU A 83 4.38 -2.46 9.39
CA LEU A 83 4.98 -1.91 8.17
C LEU A 83 5.96 -0.77 8.43
N LEU A 84 5.79 -0.01 9.51
CA LEU A 84 6.64 1.17 9.77
C LEU A 84 8.14 0.87 9.82
N PRO A 85 8.61 -0.20 10.49
CA PRO A 85 10.04 -0.53 10.47
C PRO A 85 10.58 -0.74 9.06
N LEU A 86 9.82 -1.41 8.19
CA LEU A 86 10.20 -1.61 6.79
C LEU A 86 10.28 -0.27 6.05
N MET A 87 9.28 0.57 6.19
CA MET A 87 9.19 1.85 5.48
C MET A 87 10.32 2.80 5.91
N ARG A 88 10.67 2.81 7.19
CA ARG A 88 11.80 3.56 7.70
C ARG A 88 13.11 3.11 7.05
N GLU A 89 13.34 1.80 6.99
CA GLU A 89 14.55 1.25 6.38
C GLU A 89 14.62 1.52 4.89
N VAL A 90 13.51 1.38 4.17
CA VAL A 90 13.48 1.68 2.73
C VAL A 90 13.86 3.15 2.48
N ARG A 91 13.31 4.08 3.24
CA ARG A 91 13.65 5.50 3.09
C ARG A 91 15.09 5.81 3.47
N ARG A 92 15.61 5.14 4.48
CA ARG A 92 17.00 5.33 4.90
C ARG A 92 18.00 4.86 3.83
N ILE A 93 17.75 3.70 3.23
CA ILE A 93 18.69 3.07 2.29
C ILE A 93 18.43 3.53 0.85
N TYR A 94 17.16 3.68 0.46
CA TYR A 94 16.74 4.00 -0.90
C TYR A 94 15.84 5.25 -0.92
N PRO A 95 16.35 6.44 -0.65
CA PRO A 95 15.52 7.64 -0.53
C PRO A 95 14.78 8.02 -1.82
N ASP A 96 15.27 7.57 -2.98
CA ASP A 96 14.69 7.92 -4.27
C ASP A 96 13.69 6.89 -4.82
N LEU A 97 13.57 5.72 -4.19
CA LEU A 97 12.57 4.73 -4.60
C LEU A 97 11.16 5.18 -4.22
N SER A 98 10.19 4.98 -5.10
CA SER A 98 8.81 5.31 -4.79
C SER A 98 8.14 4.22 -3.96
N ILE A 99 7.29 4.63 -3.01
CA ILE A 99 6.45 3.73 -2.24
C ILE A 99 4.99 3.98 -2.64
N TRP A 100 4.36 2.93 -3.16
CA TRP A 100 2.93 2.89 -3.49
C TRP A 100 2.18 2.07 -2.44
N CYS A 101 0.96 2.47 -2.13
CA CYS A 101 0.11 1.75 -1.19
C CYS A 101 -1.32 1.69 -1.72
N PHE A 102 -1.87 0.48 -1.75
CA PHE A 102 -3.27 0.25 -2.11
C PHE A 102 -4.09 0.06 -0.84
N THR A 103 -5.21 0.76 -0.74
CA THR A 103 -6.07 0.72 0.45
C THR A 103 -7.54 0.79 0.06
N GLY A 104 -8.39 0.11 0.82
CA GLY A 104 -9.84 0.26 0.69
C GLY A 104 -10.40 1.48 1.41
N TYR A 105 -9.60 2.11 2.28
CA TYR A 105 -10.01 3.34 2.96
C TYR A 105 -9.90 4.55 2.02
N LEU A 106 -10.71 5.57 2.29
CA LEU A 106 -10.62 6.85 1.56
C LEU A 106 -9.53 7.72 2.18
N PHE A 107 -8.65 8.25 1.35
CA PHE A 107 -7.50 9.05 1.79
C PHE A 107 -7.92 10.26 2.62
N ASP A 108 -8.85 11.05 2.11
CA ASP A 108 -9.29 12.29 2.76
C ASP A 108 -10.16 12.05 3.99
N LYS A 109 -11.15 11.16 3.88
CA LYS A 109 -12.15 10.95 4.93
C LYS A 109 -11.66 10.02 6.04
N ASP A 110 -11.09 8.87 5.65
CA ASP A 110 -10.71 7.83 6.61
C ASP A 110 -9.28 8.03 7.13
N ILE A 111 -8.31 8.19 6.22
CA ILE A 111 -6.90 8.22 6.60
C ILE A 111 -6.54 9.56 7.21
N VAL A 112 -6.68 10.66 6.46
CA VAL A 112 -6.34 12.01 6.94
C VAL A 112 -7.39 12.50 7.95
N GLY A 113 -8.68 12.30 7.65
CA GLY A 113 -9.77 12.85 8.47
C GLY A 113 -9.98 12.16 9.81
N ARG A 114 -9.59 10.87 9.93
CA ARG A 114 -9.82 10.08 11.14
C ARG A 114 -8.57 9.43 11.69
N MET A 115 -7.93 8.54 10.92
CA MET A 115 -6.81 7.72 11.40
C MET A 115 -5.61 8.54 11.86
N CYS A 116 -5.29 9.63 11.17
CA CYS A 116 -4.20 10.53 11.57
C CYS A 116 -4.42 11.14 12.96
N ASN A 117 -5.66 11.29 13.37
CA ASN A 117 -6.01 11.81 14.71
C ASN A 117 -6.03 10.72 15.78
N GLU A 118 -6.26 9.46 15.37
CA GLU A 118 -6.33 8.32 16.30
C GLU A 118 -4.96 7.67 16.52
N TRP A 119 -4.14 7.57 15.47
CA TRP A 119 -2.89 6.80 15.50
C TRP A 119 -1.73 7.58 14.92
N LYS A 120 -0.66 7.70 15.70
CA LYS A 120 0.60 8.35 15.27
C LYS A 120 1.24 7.61 14.09
N GLU A 121 1.04 6.29 14.01
CA GLU A 121 1.57 5.44 12.94
C GLU A 121 1.07 5.90 11.57
N THR A 122 -0.19 6.32 11.48
CA THR A 122 -0.78 6.78 10.21
C THR A 122 -0.08 8.02 9.69
N LYS A 123 0.18 9.01 10.55
CA LYS A 123 0.91 10.22 10.16
C LYS A 123 2.32 9.89 9.66
N GLU A 124 3.01 9.00 10.35
CA GLU A 124 4.35 8.59 9.96
C GLU A 124 4.34 7.87 8.63
N MET A 125 3.42 6.92 8.40
CA MET A 125 3.30 6.23 7.12
C MET A 125 3.13 7.18 5.94
N LEU A 126 2.30 8.21 6.12
CA LEU A 126 2.05 9.19 5.06
C LEU A 126 3.30 10.01 4.69
N GLN A 127 4.28 10.11 5.58
CA GLN A 127 5.57 10.75 5.27
C GLN A 127 6.42 9.92 4.31
N TYR A 128 6.20 8.61 4.23
CA TYR A 128 6.99 7.69 3.41
C TYR A 128 6.31 7.30 2.11
N ILE A 129 4.98 7.34 2.05
CA ILE A 129 4.22 6.91 0.88
C ILE A 129 4.13 8.04 -0.15
N ASP A 130 4.49 7.72 -1.38
CA ASP A 130 4.42 8.68 -2.49
C ASP A 130 3.05 8.69 -3.16
N VAL A 131 2.46 7.51 -3.35
CA VAL A 131 1.18 7.35 -4.06
C VAL A 131 0.28 6.38 -3.29
N ILE A 132 -0.97 6.78 -3.09
CA ILE A 132 -2.03 5.91 -2.55
C ILE A 132 -3.08 5.69 -3.62
N VAL A 133 -3.41 4.41 -3.87
CA VAL A 133 -4.60 4.04 -4.63
C VAL A 133 -5.68 3.71 -3.61
N ASP A 134 -6.69 4.56 -3.51
CA ASP A 134 -7.68 4.51 -2.44
C ASP A 134 -9.07 4.08 -2.88
N GLY A 135 -9.88 3.66 -1.92
CA GLY A 135 -11.27 3.30 -2.12
C GLY A 135 -11.48 1.79 -2.25
N LYS A 136 -12.61 1.32 -1.73
CA LYS A 136 -12.95 -0.10 -1.79
C LYS A 136 -13.17 -0.55 -3.22
N PHE A 137 -12.78 -1.79 -3.52
CA PHE A 137 -13.13 -2.41 -4.80
C PHE A 137 -14.65 -2.57 -4.89
N GLU A 138 -15.22 -2.06 -5.98
CA GLU A 138 -16.65 -2.18 -6.29
C GLU A 138 -16.81 -3.02 -7.56
N GLU A 139 -17.37 -4.22 -7.40
CA GLU A 139 -17.47 -5.22 -8.48
C GLU A 139 -18.24 -4.69 -9.71
N ASP A 140 -19.30 -3.92 -9.50
CA ASP A 140 -20.11 -3.30 -10.55
C ASP A 140 -19.39 -2.17 -11.32
N LYS A 141 -18.27 -1.70 -10.79
CA LYS A 141 -17.39 -0.70 -11.43
C LYS A 141 -16.06 -1.28 -11.88
N LYS A 142 -15.94 -2.62 -11.88
CA LYS A 142 -14.74 -3.32 -12.32
C LYS A 142 -14.46 -3.00 -13.79
N ASP A 143 -13.19 -2.66 -14.09
CA ASP A 143 -12.74 -2.38 -15.43
C ASP A 143 -11.28 -2.81 -15.57
N MET A 144 -11.05 -3.81 -16.41
CA MET A 144 -9.73 -4.39 -16.65
C MET A 144 -8.79 -3.44 -17.42
N MET A 145 -9.33 -2.37 -18.00
CA MET A 145 -8.55 -1.38 -18.76
C MET A 145 -8.00 -0.26 -17.90
N LEU A 146 -8.38 -0.20 -16.62
CA LEU A 146 -7.88 0.82 -15.69
C LEU A 146 -6.42 0.58 -15.35
N GLN A 147 -5.64 1.66 -15.27
CA GLN A 147 -4.24 1.60 -14.92
C GLN A 147 -4.06 1.51 -13.39
N PHE A 148 -3.50 0.40 -12.93
CA PHE A 148 -3.15 0.13 -11.53
C PHE A 148 -4.31 0.27 -10.53
N LYS A 149 -5.55 0.02 -10.95
CA LYS A 149 -6.70 -0.04 -10.06
C LYS A 149 -7.75 -1.01 -10.61
N GLY A 150 -8.59 -1.54 -9.73
CA GLY A 150 -9.53 -2.60 -10.10
C GLY A 150 -10.92 -2.11 -10.47
N SER A 151 -11.33 -0.95 -9.97
CA SER A 151 -12.66 -0.37 -10.22
C SER A 151 -12.59 1.14 -10.39
N SER A 152 -13.52 1.70 -11.15
CA SER A 152 -13.47 3.10 -11.58
C SER A 152 -13.65 4.11 -10.45
N ASN A 153 -14.20 3.70 -9.30
CA ASN A 153 -14.36 4.55 -8.12
C ASN A 153 -13.04 4.82 -7.39
N GLN A 154 -12.01 4.01 -7.63
CA GLN A 154 -10.72 4.16 -6.97
C GLN A 154 -9.91 5.32 -7.56
N ARG A 155 -9.12 5.96 -6.69
CA ARG A 155 -8.34 7.16 -7.08
C ARG A 155 -6.85 6.88 -6.88
N THR A 156 -6.02 7.39 -7.78
CA THR A 156 -4.56 7.31 -7.66
C THR A 156 -4.05 8.69 -7.22
N ILE A 157 -3.65 8.80 -5.96
CA ILE A 157 -3.45 10.06 -5.25
C ILE A 157 -1.97 10.29 -5.00
N LEU A 158 -1.50 11.50 -5.35
CA LEU A 158 -0.18 12.00 -4.96
C LEU A 158 -0.24 12.48 -3.51
N VAL A 159 0.41 11.74 -2.60
CA VAL A 159 0.25 11.96 -1.15
C VAL A 159 0.82 13.29 -0.71
N LYS A 160 2.07 13.57 -1.03
CA LYS A 160 2.74 14.81 -0.61
C LYS A 160 2.00 16.05 -1.09
N GLU A 161 1.70 16.09 -2.38
CA GLU A 161 0.99 17.21 -3.01
C GLU A 161 -0.40 17.41 -2.42
N SER A 162 -1.09 16.32 -2.11
CA SER A 162 -2.41 16.38 -1.49
C SER A 162 -2.35 16.90 -0.06
N LEU A 163 -1.37 16.48 0.72
CA LEU A 163 -1.18 16.96 2.10
C LEU A 163 -0.80 18.44 2.13
N GLU A 164 0.10 18.88 1.24
CA GLU A 164 0.56 20.26 1.18
C GLU A 164 -0.53 21.23 0.74
N SER A 165 -1.36 20.83 -0.24
CA SER A 165 -2.42 21.69 -0.78
C SER A 165 -3.71 21.66 0.04
N GLY A 166 -3.94 20.60 0.83
CA GLY A 166 -5.20 20.36 1.50
C GLY A 166 -6.31 19.83 0.58
N ASN A 167 -5.99 19.49 -0.66
CA ASN A 167 -6.92 18.98 -1.66
C ASN A 167 -6.37 17.70 -2.29
N ILE A 168 -7.27 16.84 -2.78
CA ILE A 168 -6.85 15.65 -3.51
C ILE A 168 -6.17 16.05 -4.81
N VAL A 169 -4.92 15.60 -4.97
CA VAL A 169 -4.15 15.75 -6.22
C VAL A 169 -3.97 14.37 -6.82
N LEU A 170 -4.50 14.17 -8.01
CA LEU A 170 -4.47 12.88 -8.70
C LEU A 170 -3.24 12.74 -9.58
N LEU A 171 -2.64 11.54 -9.59
CA LEU A 171 -1.59 11.18 -10.54
C LEU A 171 -2.19 10.89 -11.92
N TYR A 172 -3.35 10.25 -11.94
CA TYR A 172 -4.12 9.97 -13.16
C TYR A 172 -5.53 10.51 -13.02
N ASP A 173 -6.07 11.04 -14.09
CA ASP A 173 -7.45 11.56 -14.14
C ASP A 173 -8.49 10.43 -14.12
#